data_43aecf05548d52cdd6cac1c4f2257c5f
#
_entry.id   43aecf05548d52cdd6cac1c4f2257c5f
#
_cell.length_a   1.000
_cell.length_b   1.000
_cell.length_c   1.000
_cell.angle_alpha   90.00
_cell.angle_beta   90.00
_cell.angle_gamma   90.00
#
_symmetry.space_group_name_H-M   'P 1'
#
loop_
_entity.id
_entity.type
_entity.pdbx_description
1 polymer ?
#
loop_
_entity_poly.entity_id
_entity_poly.type
_entity_poly.pdbx_seq_one_letter_code
_entity_poly.pdbx_strand_id
1 'polypeptide(L)'
;MSIVDWTDLLPTQIENQKFAERLALAISGKGIKHSPTVIQNLFNKEYSGRLITAHTAHNWLLGKALPTQEKLVCLAKLLDTSPEQLRFGRSSEKTLIAKFGGNLTEVANVDQQFFRRYLALTESQRRVVRDVVGEFKTKGAH
;
A
#
# COMPACT_ATOMS: atom_id res chain seq x y z
N MET A 1 -0.62 -29.02 -8.72
CA MET A 1 -0.74 -27.69 -8.14
C MET A 1 -1.73 -26.86 -8.94
N SER A 2 -2.69 -26.34 -8.29
CA SER A 2 -3.67 -25.52 -8.98
C SER A 2 -3.14 -24.09 -9.05
N ILE A 3 -3.10 -23.57 -10.25
CA ILE A 3 -2.92 -22.16 -10.46
C ILE A 3 -4.22 -21.51 -10.07
N VAL A 4 -4.15 -20.50 -9.23
CA VAL A 4 -5.35 -19.76 -8.85
C VAL A 4 -5.92 -19.12 -10.10
N ASP A 5 -7.12 -19.54 -10.47
CA ASP A 5 -7.82 -18.91 -11.57
C ASP A 5 -8.57 -17.70 -11.02
N TRP A 6 -8.05 -16.53 -11.31
CA TRP A 6 -8.60 -15.28 -10.80
C TRP A 6 -10.02 -15.01 -11.31
N THR A 7 -10.43 -15.68 -12.40
CA THR A 7 -11.79 -15.54 -12.91
C THR A 7 -12.83 -16.21 -12.02
N ASP A 8 -12.39 -17.18 -11.21
CA ASP A 8 -13.28 -17.89 -10.28
C ASP A 8 -13.44 -17.17 -8.95
N LEU A 9 -12.63 -16.14 -8.69
CA LEU A 9 -12.72 -15.39 -7.45
C LEU A 9 -13.65 -14.20 -7.61
N LEU A 10 -14.43 -13.95 -6.57
CA LEU A 10 -15.25 -12.76 -6.51
C LEU A 10 -14.35 -11.52 -6.35
N PRO A 11 -14.76 -10.35 -6.87
CA PRO A 11 -13.96 -9.13 -6.71
C PRO A 11 -13.58 -8.83 -5.26
N THR A 12 -14.47 -9.08 -4.31
CA THR A 12 -14.18 -8.89 -2.88
C THR A 12 -13.09 -9.83 -2.39
N GLN A 13 -13.07 -11.06 -2.87
CA GLN A 13 -12.02 -12.03 -2.51
C GLN A 13 -10.67 -11.60 -3.05
N ILE A 14 -10.64 -11.07 -4.27
CA ILE A 14 -9.41 -10.57 -4.87
C ILE A 14 -8.89 -9.37 -4.08
N GLU A 15 -9.77 -8.45 -3.71
CA GLU A 15 -9.40 -7.29 -2.90
C GLU A 15 -8.84 -7.71 -1.53
N ASN A 16 -9.48 -8.67 -0.90
CA ASN A 16 -9.06 -9.17 0.41
C ASN A 16 -7.68 -9.81 0.34
N GLN A 17 -7.42 -10.59 -0.71
CA GLN A 17 -6.13 -11.24 -0.91
C GLN A 17 -5.03 -10.22 -1.18
N LYS A 18 -5.31 -9.21 -1.99
CA LYS A 18 -4.35 -8.14 -2.26
C LYS A 18 -4.05 -7.33 -1.02
N PHE A 19 -5.06 -7.08 -0.21
CA PHE A 19 -4.86 -6.42 1.09
C PHE A 19 -3.94 -7.26 1.97
N ALA A 20 -4.17 -8.56 2.06
CA ALA A 20 -3.35 -9.45 2.89
C ALA A 20 -1.90 -9.45 2.43
N GLU A 21 -1.65 -9.41 1.14
CA GLU A 21 -0.30 -9.33 0.59
C GLU A 21 0.39 -8.02 0.98
N ARG A 22 -0.32 -6.90 0.86
CA ARG A 22 0.22 -5.59 1.24
C ARG A 22 0.46 -5.51 2.74
N LEU A 23 -0.45 -6.09 3.52
CA LEU A 23 -0.31 -6.15 4.97
C LEU A 23 0.95 -6.95 5.36
N ALA A 24 1.16 -8.09 4.73
CA ALA A 24 2.34 -8.92 4.99
C ALA A 24 3.63 -8.17 4.67
N LEU A 25 3.66 -7.45 3.56
CA LEU A 25 4.82 -6.65 3.17
C LEU A 25 5.08 -5.52 4.16
N ALA A 26 4.03 -4.84 4.61
CA ALA A 26 4.16 -3.76 5.58
C ALA A 26 4.65 -4.28 6.93
N ILE A 27 4.15 -5.40 7.37
CA ILE A 27 4.56 -6.07 8.61
C ILE A 27 6.04 -6.44 8.54
N SER A 28 6.44 -7.04 7.43
CA SER A 28 7.83 -7.44 7.19
C SER A 28 8.74 -6.21 7.15
N GLY A 29 8.29 -5.15 6.51
CA GLY A 29 9.06 -3.90 6.41
C GLY A 29 9.30 -3.23 7.74
N LYS A 30 8.45 -3.47 8.73
CA LYS A 30 8.61 -2.93 10.09
C LYS A 30 9.36 -3.90 11.00
N GLY A 31 9.74 -5.06 10.50
CA GLY A 31 10.39 -6.07 11.32
C GLY A 31 9.49 -6.72 12.34
N ILE A 32 8.18 -6.64 12.13
CA ILE A 32 7.20 -7.23 13.02
C ILE A 32 6.98 -8.69 12.62
N LYS A 33 6.83 -9.57 13.60
CA LYS A 33 6.56 -10.97 13.32
C LYS A 33 5.18 -11.14 12.70
N HIS A 34 5.09 -11.95 11.66
CA HIS A 34 3.83 -12.26 10.99
C HIS A 34 3.04 -13.28 11.81
N SER A 35 2.39 -12.79 12.85
CA SER A 35 1.66 -13.61 13.82
C SER A 35 0.38 -12.91 14.23
N PRO A 36 -0.75 -13.62 14.21
CA PRO A 36 -2.03 -13.01 14.65
C PRO A 36 -1.96 -12.45 16.07
N THR A 37 -1.31 -13.16 16.98
CA THR A 37 -1.18 -12.72 18.36
C THR A 37 -0.35 -11.46 18.50
N VAL A 38 0.75 -11.38 17.77
CA VAL A 38 1.62 -10.20 17.79
C VAL A 38 0.86 -8.99 17.23
N ILE A 39 0.17 -9.17 16.10
CA ILE A 39 -0.62 -8.10 15.49
C ILE A 39 -1.75 -7.67 16.41
N GLN A 40 -2.45 -8.63 17.03
CA GLN A 40 -3.50 -8.33 18.00
C GLN A 40 -2.97 -7.44 19.14
N ASN A 41 -1.85 -7.82 19.71
CA ASN A 41 -1.28 -7.10 20.86
C ASN A 41 -0.84 -5.69 20.46
N LEU A 42 -0.16 -5.54 19.35
CA LEU A 42 0.30 -4.24 18.88
C LEU A 42 -0.88 -3.34 18.51
N PHE A 43 -1.87 -3.88 17.82
CA PHE A 43 -3.05 -3.14 17.43
C PHE A 43 -3.81 -2.65 18.66
N ASN A 44 -4.03 -3.54 19.62
CA ASN A 44 -4.84 -3.22 20.80
C ASN A 44 -4.18 -2.17 21.69
N LYS A 45 -2.86 -2.03 21.63
CA LYS A 45 -2.16 -0.96 22.34
C LYS A 45 -2.43 0.41 21.75
N GLU A 46 -2.58 0.48 20.42
CA GLU A 46 -2.75 1.74 19.71
C GLU A 46 -4.21 2.14 19.52
N TYR A 47 -5.09 1.15 19.41
CA TYR A 47 -6.49 1.41 19.07
C TYR A 47 -7.28 1.74 20.34
N SER A 48 -7.98 2.88 20.31
CA SER A 48 -8.77 3.34 21.45
C SER A 48 -10.16 2.74 21.50
N GLY A 49 -10.57 2.05 20.44
CA GLY A 49 -11.90 1.43 20.39
C GLY A 49 -11.90 0.02 20.94
N ARG A 50 -12.89 -0.74 20.51
CA ARG A 50 -13.05 -2.12 20.95
C ARG A 50 -11.86 -2.97 20.52
N LEU A 51 -11.34 -3.76 21.45
CA LEU A 51 -10.19 -4.63 21.20
C LEU A 51 -10.53 -5.70 20.16
N ILE A 52 -9.56 -6.02 19.32
CA ILE A 52 -9.70 -7.13 18.37
C ILE A 52 -9.20 -8.42 19.00
N THR A 53 -9.62 -9.54 18.44
CA THR A 53 -9.15 -10.86 18.83
C THR A 53 -8.04 -11.34 17.90
N ALA A 54 -7.31 -12.37 18.32
CA ALA A 54 -6.32 -13.00 17.44
C ALA A 54 -6.97 -13.56 16.17
N HIS A 55 -8.22 -14.02 16.27
CA HIS A 55 -8.97 -14.52 15.13
C HIS A 55 -9.22 -13.40 14.10
N THR A 56 -9.56 -12.21 14.56
CA THR A 56 -9.74 -11.05 13.68
C THR A 56 -8.43 -10.73 12.95
N ALA A 57 -7.32 -10.68 13.67
CA ALA A 57 -6.01 -10.43 13.07
C ALA A 57 -5.65 -11.54 12.06
N HIS A 58 -5.94 -12.78 12.41
CA HIS A 58 -5.71 -13.92 11.54
C HIS A 58 -6.47 -13.79 10.22
N ASN A 59 -7.74 -13.37 10.28
CA ASN A 59 -8.54 -13.18 9.09
C ASN A 59 -7.99 -12.08 8.18
N TRP A 60 -7.46 -11.01 8.76
CA TRP A 60 -6.81 -9.96 7.99
C TRP A 60 -5.56 -10.50 7.28
N LEU A 61 -4.75 -11.28 7.99
CA LEU A 61 -3.51 -11.82 7.44
C LEU A 61 -3.76 -12.85 6.34
N LEU A 62 -4.87 -13.57 6.41
CA LEU A 62 -5.23 -14.57 5.40
C LEU A 62 -6.04 -14.02 4.24
N GLY A 63 -6.47 -12.77 4.31
CA GLY A 63 -7.31 -12.20 3.28
C GLY A 63 -8.74 -12.71 3.31
N LYS A 64 -9.22 -13.10 4.48
CA LYS A 64 -10.61 -13.53 4.66
C LYS A 64 -11.53 -12.38 4.99
N ALA A 65 -10.98 -11.30 5.53
CA ALA A 65 -11.76 -10.13 5.91
C ALA A 65 -10.89 -8.88 5.83
N LEU A 66 -11.53 -7.74 5.65
CA LEU A 66 -10.87 -6.44 5.67
C LEU A 66 -11.21 -5.74 6.98
N PRO A 67 -10.28 -4.94 7.52
CA PRO A 67 -10.62 -4.09 8.66
C PRO A 67 -11.60 -2.99 8.26
N THR A 68 -12.38 -2.51 9.23
CA THR A 68 -13.20 -1.31 9.02
C THR A 68 -12.28 -0.12 8.80
N GLN A 69 -12.85 0.98 8.30
CA GLN A 69 -12.04 2.17 8.02
C GLN A 69 -11.29 2.67 9.26
N GLU A 70 -11.95 2.69 10.42
CA GLU A 70 -11.31 3.12 11.67
C GLU A 70 -10.14 2.22 12.04
N LYS A 71 -10.32 0.92 11.92
CA LYS A 71 -9.26 -0.05 12.22
C LYS A 71 -8.15 0.01 11.19
N LEU A 72 -8.51 0.27 9.93
CA LEU A 72 -7.54 0.43 8.86
C LEU A 72 -6.60 1.62 9.11
N VAL A 73 -7.16 2.74 9.57
CA VAL A 73 -6.38 3.93 9.90
C VAL A 73 -5.38 3.61 11.03
N CYS A 74 -5.85 2.93 12.07
CA CYS A 74 -4.99 2.52 13.18
C CYS A 74 -3.88 1.56 12.73
N LEU A 75 -4.25 0.59 11.91
CA LEU A 75 -3.30 -0.41 11.40
C LEU A 75 -2.24 0.25 10.51
N ALA A 76 -2.65 1.17 9.66
CA ALA A 76 -1.72 1.91 8.80
C ALA A 76 -0.75 2.74 9.62
N LYS A 77 -1.24 3.40 10.66
CA LYS A 77 -0.41 4.19 11.56
C LYS A 77 0.61 3.31 12.28
N LEU A 78 0.18 2.14 12.73
CA LEU A 78 1.04 1.17 13.39
C LEU A 78 2.16 0.69 12.44
N LEU A 79 1.86 0.56 11.17
CA LEU A 79 2.79 0.05 10.17
C LEU A 79 3.52 1.16 9.39
N ASP A 80 3.36 2.40 9.81
CA ASP A 80 4.03 3.55 9.18
C ASP A 80 3.70 3.69 7.69
N THR A 81 2.44 3.46 7.35
CA THR A 81 1.96 3.59 5.99
C THR A 81 0.65 4.36 5.99
N SER A 82 0.08 4.60 4.83
CA SER A 82 -1.23 5.26 4.73
C SER A 82 -2.34 4.22 4.59
N PRO A 83 -3.56 4.56 5.03
CA PRO A 83 -4.71 3.67 4.79
C PRO A 83 -4.91 3.34 3.32
N GLU A 84 -4.72 4.33 2.45
CA GLU A 84 -4.87 4.17 1.00
C GLU A 84 -3.83 3.19 0.43
N GLN A 85 -2.59 3.30 0.88
CA GLN A 85 -1.52 2.41 0.46
C GLN A 85 -1.83 0.98 0.89
N LEU A 86 -2.28 0.81 2.12
CA LEU A 86 -2.56 -0.51 2.69
C LEU A 86 -3.79 -1.14 2.02
N ARG A 87 -4.84 -0.36 1.82
CA ARG A 87 -6.12 -0.84 1.30
C ARG A 87 -6.11 -1.02 -0.21
N PHE A 88 -5.47 -0.11 -0.94
CA PHE A 88 -5.53 -0.07 -2.40
C PHE A 88 -4.17 -0.19 -3.07
N GLY A 89 -3.08 -0.13 -2.33
CA GLY A 89 -1.74 -0.15 -2.90
C GLY A 89 -1.37 1.14 -3.60
N ARG A 90 -2.02 2.25 -3.24
CA ARG A 90 -1.77 3.56 -3.84
C ARG A 90 -1.28 4.52 -2.78
N SER A 91 -0.25 5.27 -3.11
CA SER A 91 0.15 6.37 -2.26
C SER A 91 -0.80 7.55 -2.47
N SER A 92 -1.14 8.25 -1.39
CA SER A 92 -1.93 9.46 -1.51
C SER A 92 -1.10 10.53 -2.23
N GLU A 93 -1.78 11.49 -2.85
CA GLU A 93 -1.10 12.58 -3.53
C GLU A 93 -0.17 13.34 -2.57
N LYS A 94 -0.62 13.56 -1.35
CA LYS A 94 0.19 14.22 -0.32
C LYS A 94 1.45 13.43 0.02
N THR A 95 1.33 12.12 0.14
CA THR A 95 2.47 11.23 0.42
C THR A 95 3.48 11.30 -0.71
N LEU A 96 2.99 11.32 -1.95
CA LEU A 96 3.84 11.40 -3.13
C LEU A 96 4.58 12.73 -3.20
N ILE A 97 3.88 13.84 -2.92
CA ILE A 97 4.48 15.17 -2.88
C ILE A 97 5.60 15.20 -1.84
N ALA A 98 5.33 14.70 -0.64
CA ALA A 98 6.33 14.66 0.42
C ALA A 98 7.51 13.77 0.05
N LYS A 99 7.24 12.63 -0.57
CA LYS A 99 8.26 11.65 -0.93
C LYS A 99 9.22 12.17 -2.00
N PHE A 100 8.70 12.95 -2.97
CA PHE A 100 9.51 13.47 -4.05
C PHE A 100 9.99 14.89 -3.79
N GLY A 101 9.69 15.43 -2.59
CA GLY A 101 10.17 16.76 -2.20
C GLY A 101 9.67 17.87 -3.10
N GLY A 102 8.63 17.60 -3.88
CA GLY A 102 8.17 18.51 -4.89
C GLY A 102 7.01 19.37 -4.42
N ASN A 103 6.99 20.60 -4.89
CA ASN A 103 5.83 21.45 -4.81
C ASN A 103 5.09 21.32 -6.14
N LEU A 104 4.10 20.44 -6.19
CA LEU A 104 3.39 20.14 -7.43
C LEU A 104 2.65 21.36 -7.99
N THR A 105 2.40 22.38 -7.17
CA THR A 105 1.74 23.58 -7.67
C THR A 105 2.60 24.36 -8.65
N GLU A 106 3.90 24.16 -8.62
CA GLU A 106 4.85 24.79 -9.54
C GLU A 106 5.08 23.98 -10.80
N VAL A 107 4.57 22.75 -10.86
CA VAL A 107 4.73 21.88 -12.01
C VAL A 107 3.66 22.22 -13.05
N ALA A 108 4.06 22.30 -14.31
CA ALA A 108 3.12 22.57 -15.39
C ALA A 108 2.04 21.48 -15.46
N ASN A 109 0.83 21.88 -15.92
CA ASN A 109 -0.29 20.94 -16.02
C ASN A 109 0.04 19.67 -16.82
N VAL A 110 0.82 19.80 -17.88
CA VAL A 110 1.24 18.65 -18.70
C VAL A 110 2.04 17.69 -17.86
N ASP A 111 2.96 18.20 -17.06
CA ASP A 111 3.81 17.38 -16.20
C ASP A 111 3.01 16.75 -15.07
N GLN A 112 2.02 17.46 -14.54
CA GLN A 112 1.12 16.91 -13.53
C GLN A 112 0.31 15.74 -14.09
N GLN A 113 -0.20 15.90 -15.31
CA GLN A 113 -0.93 14.83 -15.98
C GLN A 113 -0.04 13.62 -16.25
N PHE A 114 1.17 13.86 -16.70
CA PHE A 114 2.16 12.79 -16.88
C PHE A 114 2.41 12.06 -15.57
N PHE A 115 2.61 12.80 -14.52
CA PHE A 115 2.89 12.25 -13.20
C PHE A 115 1.75 11.36 -12.72
N ARG A 116 0.52 11.81 -12.89
CA ARG A 116 -0.67 11.01 -12.53
C ARG A 116 -0.74 9.72 -13.32
N ARG A 117 -0.47 9.78 -14.61
CA ARG A 117 -0.45 8.58 -15.46
C ARG A 117 0.66 7.64 -15.05
N TYR A 118 1.81 8.20 -14.73
CA TYR A 118 2.95 7.42 -14.25
C TYR A 118 2.58 6.64 -12.98
N LEU A 119 1.92 7.31 -12.05
CA LEU A 119 1.53 6.69 -10.78
C LEU A 119 0.46 5.62 -10.95
N ALA A 120 -0.31 5.67 -12.02
CA ALA A 120 -1.31 4.66 -12.33
C ALA A 120 -0.70 3.40 -12.96
N LEU A 121 0.56 3.44 -13.34
CA LEU A 121 1.24 2.31 -13.95
C LEU A 121 1.59 1.24 -12.92
N THR A 122 1.75 0.01 -13.39
CA THR A 122 2.28 -1.06 -12.56
C THR A 122 3.75 -0.79 -12.24
N GLU A 123 4.28 -1.48 -11.24
CA GLU A 123 5.69 -1.32 -10.88
C GLU A 123 6.61 -1.65 -12.05
N SER A 124 6.31 -2.70 -12.80
CA SER A 124 7.11 -3.07 -13.98
C SER A 124 7.09 -1.98 -15.03
N GLN A 125 5.92 -1.39 -15.27
CA GLN A 125 5.78 -0.30 -16.23
C GLN A 125 6.50 0.95 -15.78
N ARG A 126 6.42 1.28 -14.49
CA ARG A 126 7.15 2.43 -13.94
C ARG A 126 8.64 2.26 -14.06
N ARG A 127 9.14 1.03 -13.89
CA ARG A 127 10.56 0.76 -14.05
C ARG A 127 11.02 1.06 -15.48
N VAL A 128 10.24 0.64 -16.48
CA VAL A 128 10.55 0.92 -17.87
C VAL A 128 10.63 2.43 -18.12
N VAL A 129 9.66 3.19 -17.58
CA VAL A 129 9.65 4.64 -17.71
C VAL A 129 10.89 5.25 -17.07
N ARG A 130 11.25 4.80 -15.88
CA ARG A 130 12.45 5.31 -15.20
C ARG A 130 13.72 5.01 -15.98
N ASP A 131 13.81 3.82 -16.58
CA ASP A 131 14.97 3.44 -17.37
C ASP A 131 15.09 4.33 -18.61
N VAL A 132 13.96 4.59 -19.29
CA VAL A 132 13.94 5.48 -20.46
C VAL A 132 14.40 6.89 -20.07
N VAL A 133 13.86 7.42 -18.97
CA VAL A 133 14.26 8.73 -18.47
C VAL A 133 15.74 8.75 -18.13
N GLY A 134 16.26 7.67 -17.54
CA GLY A 134 17.67 7.55 -17.21
C GLY A 134 18.60 7.56 -18.42
N GLU A 135 18.11 7.11 -19.58
CA GLU A 135 18.86 7.17 -20.82
C GLU A 135 19.08 8.60 -21.33
N PHE A 136 18.16 9.49 -21.01
CA PHE A 136 18.30 10.90 -21.31
C PHE A 136 19.19 11.53 -20.27
N LYS A 137 20.46 11.20 -20.32
CA LYS A 137 21.40 11.85 -19.42
C LYS A 137 21.34 13.33 -19.67
N THR A 138 20.91 13.95 -18.67
CA THR A 138 20.63 15.33 -18.72
C THR A 138 21.92 16.09 -18.78
N LYS A 139 22.19 16.66 -19.91
CA LYS A 139 23.25 17.62 -20.02
C LYS A 139 22.98 18.80 -19.11
N GLY A 140 21.74 18.97 -18.72
CA GLY A 140 21.37 20.04 -17.82
C GLY A 140 21.32 19.66 -16.36
N ALA A 141 21.49 18.41 -16.02
CA ALA A 141 21.53 18.01 -14.64
C ALA A 141 22.93 18.20 -14.09
N HIS A 142 23.22 19.34 -13.83
CA HIS A 142 24.51 19.69 -13.26
C HIS A 142 24.32 20.02 -11.81
#